data_1517ab18b70949dbaee8a1471e6d81e5
#
_entry.id   1517ab18b70949dbaee8a1471e6d81e5
#
_cell.length_a   1.000
_cell.length_b   1.000
_cell.length_c   1.000
_cell.angle_alpha   90.00
_cell.angle_beta   90.00
_cell.angle_gamma   90.00
#
_symmetry.space_group_name_H-M   'P 1'
#
loop_
_entity.id
_entity.type
_entity.pdbx_description
1 polymer ?
#
loop_
_entity_poly.entity_id
_entity_poly.type
_entity_poly.pdbx_seq_one_letter_code
_entity_poly.pdbx_strand_id
1 'polypeptide(L)'
;IKYSDYATPNRALADGEIDLNAFQHKAYLANDIERNGYKIVSIGDTLLTPLRIYNNKEKIKSLSDFKDGDIIAIPSDLTNGGRAIKLLEAAGLIKVDPTKGYVPTKLDITEYKVKIKIREAESGILARLLPDVAAAIINGGNAYTAGLDAFSDSIFSEDLNPSTNPQVAQLVNIIAAREADKDNPIYQKVVQAYQTHETATTLMKAYKGAYTP
;
A
#
# COMPACT_ATOMS: atom_id res chain seq x y z
N ILE A 1 17.04 0.09 -10.38
CA ILE A 1 15.98 -0.03 -11.39
C ILE A 1 14.67 0.45 -10.76
N LYS A 2 13.84 1.20 -11.51
CA LYS A 2 12.52 1.65 -11.08
C LYS A 2 11.46 0.99 -11.97
N TYR A 3 10.48 0.35 -11.36
CA TYR A 3 9.32 -0.23 -12.03
C TYR A 3 8.10 0.66 -11.85
N SER A 4 7.17 0.62 -12.80
CA SER A 4 5.92 1.39 -12.79
C SER A 4 4.73 0.63 -12.20
N ASP A 5 4.89 -0.67 -11.98
CA ASP A 5 3.87 -1.59 -11.47
C ASP A 5 4.42 -2.46 -10.33
N TYR A 6 3.53 -3.21 -9.67
CA TYR A 6 3.89 -4.10 -8.58
C TYR A 6 4.04 -5.59 -9.01
N ALA A 7 3.64 -5.95 -10.21
CA ALA A 7 3.72 -7.35 -10.68
C ALA A 7 5.12 -7.73 -11.19
N THR A 8 5.81 -6.77 -11.81
CA THR A 8 7.11 -7.02 -12.46
C THR A 8 8.26 -7.28 -11.49
N PRO A 9 8.41 -6.58 -10.32
CA PRO A 9 9.62 -6.69 -9.51
C PRO A 9 9.88 -8.10 -8.93
N ASN A 10 8.84 -8.81 -8.50
CA ASN A 10 9.00 -10.17 -7.94
C ASN A 10 9.34 -11.19 -9.02
N ARG A 11 8.76 -11.05 -10.22
CA ARG A 11 9.12 -11.88 -11.36
C ARG A 11 10.59 -11.65 -11.75
N ALA A 12 11.00 -10.40 -11.89
CA ALA A 12 12.38 -10.06 -12.23
C ALA A 12 13.40 -10.57 -11.19
N LEU A 13 13.03 -10.57 -9.90
CA LEU A 13 13.84 -11.15 -8.83
C LEU A 13 13.91 -12.68 -8.96
N ALA A 14 12.77 -13.35 -9.18
CA ALA A 14 12.71 -14.81 -9.32
C ALA A 14 13.49 -15.29 -10.54
N ASP A 15 13.42 -14.55 -11.66
CA ASP A 15 14.09 -14.85 -12.92
C ASP A 15 15.60 -14.48 -12.90
N GLY A 16 16.09 -13.83 -11.82
CA GLY A 16 17.49 -13.44 -11.68
C GLY A 16 17.91 -12.19 -12.46
N GLU A 17 16.95 -11.42 -12.97
CA GLU A 17 17.19 -10.14 -13.65
C GLU A 17 17.64 -9.03 -12.67
N ILE A 18 17.24 -9.16 -11.41
CA ILE A 18 17.66 -8.32 -10.29
C ILE A 18 18.04 -9.19 -9.08
N ASP A 19 18.85 -8.66 -8.19
CA ASP A 19 19.34 -9.40 -7.02
C ASP A 19 18.49 -9.21 -5.78
N LEU A 20 17.92 -8.01 -5.63
CA LEU A 20 17.06 -7.60 -4.50
C LEU A 20 15.91 -6.73 -5.02
N ASN A 21 14.79 -6.75 -4.31
CA ASN A 21 13.79 -5.69 -4.44
C ASN A 21 13.34 -5.16 -3.07
N ALA A 22 12.89 -3.89 -3.05
CA ALA A 22 12.39 -3.22 -1.85
C ALA A 22 11.23 -2.30 -2.24
N PHE A 23 10.02 -2.86 -2.38
CA PHE A 23 8.83 -2.11 -2.82
C PHE A 23 7.54 -2.56 -2.14
N GLN A 24 7.52 -3.73 -1.52
CA GLN A 24 6.35 -4.47 -1.09
C GLN A 24 6.32 -4.71 0.41
N HIS A 25 5.14 -4.91 0.96
CA HIS A 25 4.93 -5.37 2.32
C HIS A 25 4.80 -6.91 2.40
N LYS A 26 4.94 -7.46 3.61
CA LYS A 26 4.93 -8.92 3.87
C LYS A 26 3.69 -9.62 3.30
N ALA A 27 2.50 -9.04 3.50
CA ALA A 27 1.27 -9.63 2.99
C ALA A 27 1.23 -9.69 1.45
N TYR A 28 1.77 -8.67 0.77
CA TYR A 28 1.87 -8.68 -0.70
C TYR A 28 2.81 -9.78 -1.18
N LEU A 29 4.01 -9.87 -0.58
CA LEU A 29 4.98 -10.92 -0.91
C LEU A 29 4.36 -12.31 -0.73
N ALA A 30 3.70 -12.57 0.41
CA ALA A 30 3.08 -13.87 0.69
C ALA A 30 2.02 -14.24 -0.36
N ASN A 31 1.14 -13.29 -0.72
CA ASN A 31 0.12 -13.51 -1.73
C ASN A 31 0.73 -13.76 -3.13
N ASP A 32 1.78 -13.03 -3.47
CA ASP A 32 2.42 -13.16 -4.79
C ASP A 32 3.18 -14.49 -4.92
N ILE A 33 3.82 -14.97 -3.83
CA ILE A 33 4.41 -16.31 -3.75
C ILE A 33 3.34 -17.40 -3.90
N GLU A 34 2.23 -17.28 -3.17
CA GLU A 34 1.12 -18.24 -3.25
C GLU A 34 0.56 -18.36 -4.67
N ARG A 35 0.40 -17.24 -5.35
CA ARG A 35 -0.19 -17.20 -6.71
C ARG A 35 0.76 -17.67 -7.81
N ASN A 36 2.05 -17.38 -7.70
CA ASN A 36 3.01 -17.56 -8.79
C ASN A 36 4.07 -18.63 -8.50
N GLY A 37 4.18 -19.10 -7.25
CA GLY A 37 5.16 -20.13 -6.86
C GLY A 37 6.60 -19.63 -6.82
N TYR A 38 6.82 -18.31 -6.72
CA TYR A 38 8.17 -17.73 -6.68
C TYR A 38 8.99 -18.24 -5.49
N LYS A 39 10.27 -18.52 -5.73
CA LYS A 39 11.25 -18.91 -4.70
C LYS A 39 12.01 -17.68 -4.21
N ILE A 40 11.28 -16.76 -3.59
CA ILE A 40 11.79 -15.51 -3.03
C ILE A 40 11.34 -15.38 -1.58
N VAL A 41 12.11 -14.68 -0.77
CA VAL A 41 11.86 -14.53 0.68
C VAL A 41 12.20 -13.11 1.13
N SER A 42 11.60 -12.68 2.23
CA SER A 42 12.01 -11.47 2.95
C SER A 42 13.34 -11.72 3.68
N ILE A 43 14.29 -10.82 3.55
CA ILE A 43 15.57 -10.84 4.25
C ILE A 43 15.76 -9.68 5.23
N GLY A 44 14.85 -8.71 5.26
CA GLY A 44 14.88 -7.59 6.21
C GLY A 44 13.69 -6.67 6.11
N ASP A 45 13.27 -6.14 7.24
CA ASP A 45 12.21 -5.14 7.34
C ASP A 45 12.76 -3.75 7.00
N THR A 46 11.93 -2.89 6.41
CA THR A 46 12.34 -1.56 5.99
C THR A 46 11.49 -0.46 6.65
N LEU A 47 10.33 -0.17 6.12
CA LEU A 47 9.48 0.92 6.58
C LEU A 47 8.00 0.52 6.57
N LEU A 48 7.20 1.30 7.28
CA LEU A 48 5.77 1.18 7.32
C LEU A 48 5.13 2.43 6.70
N THR A 49 4.17 2.24 5.80
CA THR A 49 3.49 3.34 5.12
C THR A 49 1.98 3.09 5.06
N PRO A 50 1.16 4.05 5.53
CA PRO A 50 -0.27 3.91 5.47
C PRO A 50 -0.80 4.07 4.04
N LEU A 51 -1.90 3.39 3.73
CA LEU A 51 -2.80 3.82 2.68
C LEU A 51 -3.52 5.11 3.13
N ARG A 52 -3.79 5.99 2.18
CA ARG A 52 -4.52 7.23 2.45
C ARG A 52 -5.59 7.48 1.39
N ILE A 53 -6.68 8.13 1.80
CA ILE A 53 -7.71 8.64 0.89
C ILE A 53 -7.27 10.02 0.43
N TYR A 54 -6.78 10.14 -0.81
CA TYR A 54 -6.48 11.41 -1.47
C TYR A 54 -7.72 11.90 -2.19
N ASN A 55 -8.06 13.15 -1.98
CA ASN A 55 -9.30 13.74 -2.52
C ASN A 55 -9.04 14.62 -3.73
N ASN A 56 -9.99 14.62 -4.64
CA ASN A 56 -10.10 15.67 -5.65
C ASN A 56 -10.69 16.92 -4.98
N LYS A 57 -9.84 17.93 -4.71
CA LYS A 57 -10.19 19.13 -3.95
C LYS A 57 -11.29 19.99 -4.60
N GLU A 58 -11.53 19.80 -5.90
CA GLU A 58 -12.63 20.47 -6.61
C GLU A 58 -13.97 19.80 -6.35
N LYS A 59 -13.98 18.51 -5.97
CA LYS A 59 -15.17 17.70 -5.75
C LYS A 59 -15.52 17.55 -4.27
N ILE A 60 -14.53 17.19 -3.45
CA ILE A 60 -14.71 16.95 -2.01
C ILE A 60 -13.52 17.49 -1.20
N LYS A 61 -13.77 17.92 0.04
CA LYS A 61 -12.75 18.42 0.97
C LYS A 61 -12.66 17.61 2.26
N SER A 62 -13.71 16.82 2.55
CA SER A 62 -13.81 15.99 3.75
C SER A 62 -14.61 14.72 3.48
N LEU A 63 -14.59 13.77 4.41
CA LEU A 63 -15.39 12.54 4.32
C LEU A 63 -16.91 12.82 4.24
N SER A 64 -17.38 13.89 4.85
CA SER A 64 -18.82 14.26 4.85
C SER A 64 -19.32 14.81 3.51
N ASP A 65 -18.43 15.14 2.59
CA ASP A 65 -18.80 15.71 1.29
C ASP A 65 -19.16 14.63 0.25
N PHE A 66 -18.87 13.35 0.54
CA PHE A 66 -19.23 12.26 -0.36
C PHE A 66 -20.73 12.16 -0.58
N LYS A 67 -21.12 11.95 -1.83
CA LYS A 67 -22.50 11.84 -2.29
C LYS A 67 -22.73 10.53 -3.02
N ASP A 68 -23.98 10.13 -3.13
CA ASP A 68 -24.40 8.98 -3.93
C ASP A 68 -23.92 9.15 -5.39
N GLY A 69 -23.25 8.12 -5.89
CA GLY A 69 -22.69 8.09 -7.23
C GLY A 69 -21.24 8.55 -7.35
N ASP A 70 -20.64 9.14 -6.30
CA ASP A 70 -19.22 9.49 -6.28
C ASP A 70 -18.35 8.26 -6.49
N ILE A 71 -17.28 8.40 -7.27
CA ILE A 71 -16.36 7.33 -7.59
C ILE A 71 -15.12 7.45 -6.69
N ILE A 72 -14.76 6.33 -6.03
CA ILE A 72 -13.48 6.18 -5.33
C ILE A 72 -12.66 5.13 -6.06
N ALA A 73 -11.45 5.51 -6.51
CA ALA A 73 -10.51 4.58 -7.11
C ALA A 73 -9.66 3.88 -6.02
N ILE A 74 -9.48 2.56 -6.15
CA ILE A 74 -8.73 1.75 -5.19
C ILE A 74 -7.76 0.81 -5.91
N PRO A 75 -6.70 0.29 -5.24
CA PRO A 75 -5.83 -0.75 -5.79
C PRO A 75 -6.61 -2.00 -6.19
N SER A 76 -6.22 -2.60 -7.32
CA SER A 76 -6.86 -3.82 -7.85
C SER A 76 -6.21 -5.12 -7.37
N ASP A 77 -5.03 -5.08 -6.77
CA ASP A 77 -4.42 -6.27 -6.18
C ASP A 77 -5.12 -6.65 -4.87
N LEU A 78 -5.16 -7.95 -4.57
CA LEU A 78 -5.92 -8.50 -3.46
C LEU A 78 -5.58 -7.86 -2.12
N THR A 79 -4.29 -7.67 -1.84
CA THR A 79 -3.85 -7.21 -0.51
C THR A 79 -4.06 -5.72 -0.31
N ASN A 80 -3.67 -4.87 -1.26
CA ASN A 80 -3.91 -3.43 -1.16
C ASN A 80 -5.39 -3.08 -1.41
N GLY A 81 -6.08 -3.83 -2.28
CA GLY A 81 -7.54 -3.71 -2.47
C GLY A 81 -8.30 -3.98 -1.17
N GLY A 82 -7.96 -5.08 -0.48
CA GLY A 82 -8.54 -5.41 0.83
C GLY A 82 -8.26 -4.33 1.88
N ARG A 83 -7.02 -3.83 1.97
CA ARG A 83 -6.68 -2.70 2.83
C ARG A 83 -7.51 -1.45 2.51
N ALA A 84 -7.69 -1.16 1.21
CA ALA A 84 -8.49 -0.01 0.78
C ALA A 84 -9.97 -0.14 1.18
N ILE A 85 -10.56 -1.33 1.05
CA ILE A 85 -11.92 -1.61 1.51
C ILE A 85 -12.03 -1.45 3.03
N LYS A 86 -11.06 -1.94 3.81
CA LYS A 86 -11.02 -1.73 5.27
C LYS A 86 -10.83 -0.27 5.64
N LEU A 87 -10.07 0.51 4.85
CA LEU A 87 -9.91 1.94 5.05
C LEU A 87 -11.22 2.71 4.82
N LEU A 88 -12.02 2.33 3.81
CA LEU A 88 -13.35 2.89 3.58
C LEU A 88 -14.32 2.56 4.72
N GLU A 89 -14.21 1.36 5.30
CA GLU A 89 -14.99 0.97 6.49
C GLU A 89 -14.60 1.81 7.71
N ALA A 90 -13.28 1.96 7.97
CA ALA A 90 -12.77 2.81 9.05
C ALA A 90 -13.16 4.29 8.87
N ALA A 91 -13.24 4.76 7.62
CA ALA A 91 -13.72 6.10 7.30
C ALA A 91 -15.26 6.26 7.46
N GLY A 92 -15.99 5.19 7.78
CA GLY A 92 -17.44 5.21 7.99
C GLY A 92 -18.26 5.30 6.71
N LEU A 93 -17.68 5.04 5.54
CA LEU A 93 -18.38 5.13 4.25
C LEU A 93 -19.13 3.84 3.90
N ILE A 94 -18.65 2.69 4.38
CA ILE A 94 -19.21 1.36 4.12
C ILE A 94 -19.15 0.49 5.38
N LYS A 95 -19.83 -0.67 5.35
CA LYS A 95 -19.57 -1.80 6.25
C LYS A 95 -19.22 -3.03 5.44
N VAL A 96 -18.36 -3.87 5.99
CA VAL A 96 -17.84 -5.08 5.37
C VAL A 96 -18.23 -6.31 6.20
N ASP A 97 -18.42 -7.44 5.56
CA ASP A 97 -18.63 -8.72 6.24
C ASP A 97 -17.43 -9.00 7.18
N PRO A 98 -17.63 -9.05 8.52
CA PRO A 98 -16.54 -9.22 9.48
C PRO A 98 -15.84 -10.58 9.35
N THR A 99 -16.45 -11.58 8.70
CA THR A 99 -15.87 -12.90 8.50
C THR A 99 -14.74 -12.91 7.46
N LYS A 100 -14.62 -11.85 6.65
CA LYS A 100 -13.63 -11.73 5.57
C LYS A 100 -12.24 -11.25 6.03
N GLY A 101 -12.09 -10.94 7.31
CA GLY A 101 -10.81 -10.55 7.88
C GLY A 101 -10.23 -9.31 7.21
N TYR A 102 -8.99 -9.42 6.73
CA TYR A 102 -8.21 -8.27 6.22
C TYR A 102 -8.04 -8.23 4.70
N VAL A 103 -8.66 -9.15 3.98
CA VAL A 103 -8.63 -9.22 2.50
C VAL A 103 -10.05 -9.23 1.90
N PRO A 104 -10.98 -8.38 2.38
CA PRO A 104 -12.28 -8.27 1.77
C PRO A 104 -12.14 -7.69 0.36
N THR A 105 -13.11 -8.04 -0.48
CA THR A 105 -13.30 -7.46 -1.81
C THR A 105 -14.52 -6.54 -1.80
N LYS A 106 -14.77 -5.83 -2.88
CA LYS A 106 -16.01 -5.03 -3.02
C LYS A 106 -17.29 -5.85 -2.95
N LEU A 107 -17.21 -7.18 -3.17
CA LEU A 107 -18.36 -8.08 -3.07
C LEU A 107 -18.72 -8.42 -1.62
N ASP A 108 -17.81 -8.15 -0.69
CA ASP A 108 -18.00 -8.39 0.74
C ASP A 108 -18.56 -7.15 1.47
N ILE A 109 -18.86 -6.07 0.74
CA ILE A 109 -19.51 -4.87 1.31
C ILE A 109 -20.98 -5.20 1.58
N THR A 110 -21.38 -5.08 2.85
CA THR A 110 -22.74 -5.39 3.31
C THR A 110 -23.64 -4.17 3.40
N GLU A 111 -23.06 -2.97 3.56
CA GLU A 111 -23.80 -1.72 3.68
C GLU A 111 -23.00 -0.56 3.09
N TYR A 112 -23.68 0.31 2.37
CA TYR A 112 -23.15 1.61 1.94
C TYR A 112 -23.83 2.72 2.72
N LYS A 113 -23.06 3.49 3.51
CA LYS A 113 -23.55 4.69 4.19
C LYS A 113 -23.80 5.82 3.19
N VAL A 114 -22.93 5.89 2.17
CA VAL A 114 -23.08 6.70 0.98
C VAL A 114 -22.88 5.75 -0.21
N LYS A 115 -23.76 5.78 -1.20
CA LYS A 115 -23.72 4.86 -2.35
C LYS A 115 -22.60 5.23 -3.33
N ILE A 116 -21.37 5.19 -2.82
CA ILE A 116 -20.17 5.38 -3.63
C ILE A 116 -20.00 4.24 -4.64
N LYS A 117 -19.33 4.53 -5.75
CA LYS A 117 -18.90 3.56 -6.74
C LYS A 117 -17.40 3.26 -6.57
N ILE A 118 -17.05 2.00 -6.45
CA ILE A 118 -15.66 1.58 -6.33
C ILE A 118 -15.11 1.24 -7.71
N ARG A 119 -14.02 1.95 -8.10
CA ARG A 119 -13.26 1.69 -9.31
C ARG A 119 -11.91 1.07 -8.94
N GLU A 120 -11.73 -0.21 -9.25
CA GLU A 120 -10.45 -0.89 -9.08
C GLU A 120 -9.52 -0.56 -10.24
N ALA A 121 -8.26 -0.26 -9.93
CA ALA A 121 -7.23 0.04 -10.92
C ALA A 121 -5.85 -0.39 -10.39
N GLU A 122 -4.91 -0.57 -11.30
CA GLU A 122 -3.51 -0.84 -10.98
C GLU A 122 -2.94 0.31 -10.10
N SER A 123 -2.17 -0.05 -9.05
CA SER A 123 -1.73 0.91 -8.02
C SER A 123 -0.90 2.08 -8.58
N GLY A 124 -0.11 1.86 -9.62
CA GLY A 124 0.74 2.89 -10.22
C GLY A 124 -0.02 3.97 -11.00
N ILE A 125 -1.30 3.73 -11.37
CA ILE A 125 -2.10 4.72 -12.11
C ILE A 125 -3.09 5.51 -11.25
N LEU A 126 -3.30 5.12 -9.98
CA LEU A 126 -4.36 5.69 -9.13
C LEU A 126 -4.25 7.21 -8.96
N ALA A 127 -3.03 7.74 -8.79
CA ALA A 127 -2.83 9.18 -8.67
C ALA A 127 -3.25 9.94 -9.95
N ARG A 128 -3.06 9.32 -11.12
CA ARG A 128 -3.47 9.91 -12.41
C ARG A 128 -4.99 9.90 -12.63
N LEU A 129 -5.70 9.02 -11.92
CA LEU A 129 -7.16 8.97 -11.98
C LEU A 129 -7.82 10.03 -11.08
N LEU A 130 -7.08 10.66 -10.17
CA LEU A 130 -7.62 11.58 -9.17
C LEU A 130 -8.44 12.74 -9.78
N PRO A 131 -8.07 13.35 -10.91
CA PRO A 131 -8.92 14.38 -11.54
C PRO A 131 -10.31 13.88 -11.98
N ASP A 132 -10.45 12.61 -12.33
CA ASP A 132 -11.68 12.04 -12.87
C ASP A 132 -12.64 11.53 -11.78
N VAL A 133 -12.13 11.22 -10.58
CA VAL A 133 -12.86 10.60 -9.47
C VAL A 133 -13.03 11.60 -8.31
N ALA A 134 -13.87 11.26 -7.32
CA ALA A 134 -14.00 12.07 -6.10
C ALA A 134 -12.79 11.89 -5.18
N ALA A 135 -12.29 10.66 -5.08
CA ALA A 135 -11.09 10.32 -4.31
C ALA A 135 -10.40 9.09 -4.88
N ALA A 136 -9.13 8.90 -4.48
CA ALA A 136 -8.39 7.68 -4.75
C ALA A 136 -7.65 7.22 -3.48
N ILE A 137 -7.63 5.92 -3.22
CA ILE A 137 -6.84 5.33 -2.15
C ILE A 137 -5.50 4.91 -2.75
N ILE A 138 -4.42 5.55 -2.30
CA ILE A 138 -3.11 5.47 -2.94
C ILE A 138 -2.06 5.02 -1.94
N ASN A 139 -1.20 4.09 -2.34
CA ASN A 139 -0.01 3.69 -1.58
C ASN A 139 0.97 4.86 -1.46
N GLY A 140 1.60 5.00 -0.31
CA GLY A 140 2.48 6.13 -0.01
C GLY A 140 3.58 6.37 -1.05
N GLY A 141 4.25 5.32 -1.53
CA GLY A 141 5.28 5.44 -2.56
C GLY A 141 4.76 5.99 -3.89
N ASN A 142 3.56 5.56 -4.32
CA ASN A 142 2.91 6.05 -5.53
C ASN A 142 2.44 7.50 -5.37
N ALA A 143 1.88 7.85 -4.21
CA ALA A 143 1.49 9.22 -3.89
C ALA A 143 2.69 10.16 -3.89
N TYR A 144 3.79 9.79 -3.23
CA TYR A 144 5.03 10.55 -3.22
C TYR A 144 5.60 10.75 -4.64
N THR A 145 5.64 9.68 -5.44
CA THR A 145 6.12 9.73 -6.83
C THR A 145 5.26 10.66 -7.70
N ALA A 146 3.96 10.76 -7.41
CA ALA A 146 3.03 11.66 -8.08
C ALA A 146 3.08 13.10 -7.55
N GLY A 147 3.92 13.40 -6.56
CA GLY A 147 4.04 14.72 -5.96
C GLY A 147 2.93 15.10 -4.97
N LEU A 148 2.12 14.12 -4.54
CA LEU A 148 1.08 14.34 -3.55
C LEU A 148 1.69 14.46 -2.14
N ASP A 149 1.20 15.43 -1.37
CA ASP A 149 1.56 15.58 0.04
C ASP A 149 0.59 14.74 0.90
N ALA A 150 1.16 13.90 1.75
CA ALA A 150 0.40 12.93 2.55
C ALA A 150 -0.57 13.59 3.55
N PHE A 151 -0.34 14.83 3.96
CA PHE A 151 -1.14 15.52 4.97
C PHE A 151 -2.10 16.54 4.37
N SER A 152 -1.63 17.33 3.38
CA SER A 152 -2.45 18.37 2.77
C SER A 152 -3.33 17.90 1.63
N ASP A 153 -3.01 16.76 0.99
CA ASP A 153 -3.74 16.22 -0.17
C ASP A 153 -4.57 14.97 0.17
N SER A 154 -4.56 14.53 1.45
CA SER A 154 -5.39 13.42 1.92
C SER A 154 -6.38 13.85 2.99
N ILE A 155 -7.51 13.16 3.05
CA ILE A 155 -8.58 13.42 4.01
C ILE A 155 -8.76 12.31 5.05
N PHE A 156 -8.09 11.18 4.87
CA PHE A 156 -8.13 10.07 5.83
C PHE A 156 -6.92 9.15 5.64
N SER A 157 -6.46 8.54 6.73
CA SER A 157 -5.28 7.67 6.78
C SER A 157 -5.59 6.35 7.45
N GLU A 158 -5.00 5.28 6.94
CA GLU A 158 -4.97 3.98 7.61
C GLU A 158 -4.33 4.09 9.01
N ASP A 159 -4.91 3.38 9.97
CA ASP A 159 -4.33 3.25 11.31
C ASP A 159 -3.20 2.21 11.29
N LEU A 160 -2.00 2.66 11.65
CA LEU A 160 -0.81 1.82 11.76
C LEU A 160 -0.39 1.57 13.23
N ASN A 161 -1.27 1.82 14.17
CA ASN A 161 -1.00 1.49 15.59
C ASN A 161 -1.23 -0.02 15.81
N PRO A 162 -0.19 -0.78 16.23
CA PRO A 162 -0.32 -2.23 16.43
C PRO A 162 -1.28 -2.61 17.58
N SER A 163 -1.59 -1.68 18.48
CA SER A 163 -2.57 -1.91 19.56
C SER A 163 -4.02 -1.87 19.07
N THR A 164 -4.29 -1.18 17.98
CA THR A 164 -5.63 -1.02 17.39
C THR A 164 -5.76 -1.76 16.06
N ASN A 165 -4.65 -1.97 15.35
CA ASN A 165 -4.60 -2.72 14.09
C ASN A 165 -3.62 -3.89 14.19
N PRO A 166 -4.07 -5.12 14.47
CA PRO A 166 -3.20 -6.30 14.62
C PRO A 166 -2.51 -6.72 13.31
N GLN A 167 -2.92 -6.18 12.16
CA GLN A 167 -2.31 -6.49 10.87
C GLN A 167 -1.08 -5.64 10.54
N VAL A 168 -0.74 -4.66 11.34
CA VAL A 168 0.40 -3.76 11.10
C VAL A 168 1.68 -4.54 10.82
N ALA A 169 1.94 -5.64 11.53
CA ALA A 169 3.11 -6.48 11.32
C ALA A 169 3.22 -7.05 9.88
N GLN A 170 2.08 -7.29 9.22
CA GLN A 170 2.01 -7.79 7.84
C GLN A 170 2.14 -6.66 6.80
N LEU A 171 1.99 -5.40 7.24
CA LEU A 171 2.06 -4.21 6.39
C LEU A 171 3.47 -3.62 6.34
N VAL A 172 4.40 -4.12 7.15
CA VAL A 172 5.81 -3.71 7.11
C VAL A 172 6.40 -4.06 5.75
N ASN A 173 7.00 -3.07 5.11
CA ASN A 173 7.73 -3.25 3.86
C ASN A 173 9.06 -3.95 4.10
N ILE A 174 9.54 -4.66 3.07
CA ILE A 174 10.68 -5.55 3.20
C ILE A 174 11.67 -5.40 2.04
N ILE A 175 12.88 -5.90 2.26
CA ILE A 175 13.81 -6.26 1.21
C ILE A 175 13.63 -7.76 0.94
N ALA A 176 13.42 -8.13 -0.33
CA ALA A 176 13.29 -9.51 -0.76
C ALA A 176 14.52 -9.95 -1.57
N ALA A 177 14.89 -11.22 -1.42
CA ALA A 177 15.92 -11.91 -2.19
C ALA A 177 15.39 -13.25 -2.70
N ARG A 178 16.09 -13.91 -3.64
CA ARG A 178 15.83 -15.32 -3.95
C ARG A 178 16.12 -16.17 -2.70
N GLU A 179 15.35 -17.22 -2.49
CA GLU A 179 15.49 -18.13 -1.35
C GLU A 179 16.91 -18.74 -1.28
N ALA A 180 17.48 -19.06 -2.43
CA ALA A 180 18.84 -19.59 -2.54
C ALA A 180 19.94 -18.61 -2.08
N ASP A 181 19.65 -17.30 -2.14
CA ASP A 181 20.61 -16.24 -1.85
C ASP A 181 20.33 -15.54 -0.49
N LYS A 182 19.38 -16.01 0.30
CA LYS A 182 18.90 -15.34 1.53
C LYS A 182 20.02 -15.08 2.56
N ASP A 183 21.03 -15.96 2.60
CA ASP A 183 22.13 -15.87 3.55
C ASP A 183 23.38 -15.18 2.95
N ASN A 184 23.25 -14.56 1.76
CA ASN A 184 24.34 -13.85 1.11
C ASN A 184 24.82 -12.68 1.99
N PRO A 185 26.10 -12.66 2.40
CA PRO A 185 26.61 -11.65 3.34
C PRO A 185 26.60 -10.23 2.76
N ILE A 186 26.63 -10.07 1.43
CA ILE A 186 26.51 -8.76 0.78
C ILE A 186 25.08 -8.24 0.92
N TYR A 187 24.06 -9.11 0.76
CA TYR A 187 22.66 -8.72 0.91
C TYR A 187 22.33 -8.35 2.35
N GLN A 188 22.91 -9.08 3.32
CA GLN A 188 22.78 -8.74 4.74
C GLN A 188 23.39 -7.36 5.07
N LYS A 189 24.50 -6.98 4.42
CA LYS A 189 25.03 -5.60 4.55
C LYS A 189 24.09 -4.54 3.99
N VAL A 190 23.36 -4.84 2.90
CA VAL A 190 22.35 -3.92 2.35
C VAL A 190 21.21 -3.73 3.35
N VAL A 191 20.73 -4.82 3.97
CA VAL A 191 19.70 -4.75 5.03
C VAL A 191 20.19 -3.91 6.20
N GLN A 192 21.40 -4.18 6.70
CA GLN A 192 22.00 -3.43 7.81
C GLN A 192 22.14 -1.94 7.49
N ALA A 193 22.59 -1.60 6.28
CA ALA A 193 22.70 -0.21 5.84
C ALA A 193 21.35 0.50 5.77
N TYR A 194 20.29 -0.24 5.36
CA TYR A 194 18.93 0.31 5.35
C TYR A 194 18.40 0.56 6.77
N GLN A 195 18.69 -0.33 7.72
CA GLN A 195 18.19 -0.32 9.10
C GLN A 195 19.02 0.57 10.04
N THR A 196 19.70 1.59 9.51
CA THR A 196 20.47 2.55 10.32
C THR A 196 19.59 3.72 10.77
N HIS A 197 19.97 4.35 11.90
CA HIS A 197 19.35 5.59 12.36
C HIS A 197 19.48 6.72 11.32
N GLU A 198 20.58 6.77 10.59
CA GLU A 198 20.79 7.75 9.51
C GLU A 198 19.78 7.57 8.37
N THR A 199 19.56 6.33 7.94
CA THR A 199 18.54 6.01 6.92
C THR A 199 17.15 6.38 7.43
N ALA A 200 16.79 5.99 8.67
CA ALA A 200 15.50 6.33 9.28
C ALA A 200 15.27 7.85 9.29
N THR A 201 16.26 8.62 9.76
CA THR A 201 16.19 10.10 9.79
C THR A 201 16.03 10.69 8.39
N THR A 202 16.75 10.16 7.42
CA THR A 202 16.69 10.59 6.01
C THR A 202 15.31 10.32 5.42
N LEU A 203 14.75 9.13 5.65
CA LEU A 203 13.40 8.76 5.20
C LEU A 203 12.32 9.65 5.83
N MET A 204 12.37 9.86 7.14
CA MET A 204 11.42 10.73 7.83
C MET A 204 11.46 12.16 7.26
N LYS A 205 12.65 12.69 6.99
CA LYS A 205 12.83 14.02 6.40
C LYS A 205 12.33 14.07 4.95
N ALA A 206 12.72 13.09 4.13
CA ALA A 206 12.37 13.04 2.72
C ALA A 206 10.86 12.92 2.50
N TYR A 207 10.20 12.08 3.32
CA TYR A 207 8.76 11.83 3.23
C TYR A 207 7.94 12.65 4.23
N LYS A 208 8.56 13.67 4.85
CA LYS A 208 7.89 14.62 5.77
C LYS A 208 7.08 13.94 6.88
N GLY A 209 7.54 12.80 7.38
CA GLY A 209 6.84 12.01 8.40
C GLY A 209 5.65 11.16 7.88
N ALA A 210 5.48 11.04 6.56
CA ALA A 210 4.44 10.17 5.98
C ALA A 210 4.77 8.67 6.06
N TYR A 211 6.01 8.33 6.40
CA TYR A 211 6.51 6.96 6.57
C TYR A 211 7.05 6.78 7.99
N THR A 212 6.93 5.56 8.51
CA THR A 212 7.55 5.14 9.77
C THR A 212 8.66 4.15 9.43
N PRO A 213 9.93 4.49 9.71
CA PRO A 213 11.07 3.58 9.51
C PRO A 213 11.04 2.41 10.48
#